data_0cdaf6e091babbbb648034361e823eaa
#
_entry.id   0cdaf6e091babbbb648034361e823eaa
#
_cell.length_a   1.000
_cell.length_b   1.000
_cell.length_c   1.000
_cell.angle_alpha   90.00
_cell.angle_beta   90.00
_cell.angle_gamma   90.00
#
_symmetry.space_group_name_H-M   'P 1'
#
loop_
_entity.id
_entity.type
_entity.pdbx_description
1 polymer ?
#
loop_
_entity_poly.entity_id
_entity_poly.type
_entity_poly.pdbx_seq_one_letter_code
_entity_poly.pdbx_strand_id
1 'polypeptide(L)'
;KGVAPILVFVLVMNAMAQKNADASASMKPIVKLYILATFLASVVAVGFSFTFPTELQLQVADAKLAPPSGIIEVLHNLILSVVDNPLNAIVTANYIGILAWAVLAGIALHSAADSTKVMLDDLAKTVTKLVEWVIRFASFGIMGLVANAIGQSGLGALLGYIQLLGVLLG
;
A
#
# COMPACT_ATOMS: atom_id res chain seq x y z
N LYS A 1 2.87 -7.02 9.30
CA LYS A 1 1.64 -6.35 8.81
C LYS A 1 1.15 -5.20 9.72
N GLY A 2 1.46 -5.15 11.03
CA GLY A 2 0.84 -4.21 11.98
C GLY A 2 1.36 -2.77 11.97
N VAL A 3 2.57 -2.50 11.49
CA VAL A 3 3.18 -1.15 11.61
C VAL A 3 2.81 -0.24 10.43
N ALA A 4 2.61 -0.80 9.24
CA ALA A 4 2.29 -0.03 8.05
C ALA A 4 0.96 0.75 8.14
N PRO A 5 -0.15 0.19 8.66
CA PRO A 5 -1.39 0.93 8.87
C PRO A 5 -1.23 2.17 9.75
N ILE A 6 -0.50 2.04 10.86
CA ILE A 6 -0.23 3.16 11.78
C ILE A 6 0.62 4.22 11.10
N LEU A 7 1.66 3.81 10.36
CA LEU A 7 2.50 4.73 9.60
C LEU A 7 1.67 5.57 8.62
N VAL A 8 0.85 4.91 7.80
CA VAL A 8 0.01 5.58 6.80
C VAL A 8 -0.95 6.55 7.47
N PHE A 9 -1.61 6.13 8.56
CA PHE A 9 -2.53 6.98 9.30
C PHE A 9 -1.83 8.26 9.81
N VAL A 10 -0.71 8.12 10.51
CA VAL A 10 0.02 9.25 11.12
C VAL A 10 0.60 10.17 10.06
N LEU A 11 1.22 9.64 9.00
CA LEU A 11 1.81 10.46 7.94
C LEU A 11 0.76 11.25 7.17
N VAL A 12 -0.36 10.64 6.81
CA VAL A 12 -1.43 11.33 6.06
C VAL A 12 -2.10 12.38 6.95
N MET A 13 -2.37 12.05 8.21
CA MET A 13 -2.93 13.00 9.18
C MET A 13 -2.01 14.20 9.37
N ASN A 14 -0.70 13.97 9.56
CA ASN A 14 0.30 15.03 9.68
C ASN A 14 0.38 15.90 8.41
N ALA A 15 0.45 15.28 7.23
CA ALA A 15 0.49 15.99 5.95
C ALA A 15 -0.74 16.88 5.74
N MET A 16 -1.93 16.43 6.14
CA MET A 16 -3.16 17.20 6.03
C MET A 16 -3.25 18.32 7.08
N ALA A 17 -2.78 18.07 8.31
CA ALA A 17 -2.75 19.08 9.38
C ALA A 17 -1.79 20.25 9.05
N GLN A 18 -0.68 19.96 8.36
CA GLN A 18 0.35 20.97 8.02
C GLN A 18 0.14 21.62 6.65
N LYS A 19 -0.88 21.22 5.88
CA LYS A 19 -1.11 21.70 4.52
C LYS A 19 -1.40 23.20 4.51
N ASN A 20 -0.46 24.01 3.99
CA ASN A 20 -0.69 25.40 3.66
C ASN A 20 -1.59 25.52 2.42
N ALA A 21 -2.42 26.56 2.35
CA ALA A 21 -3.40 26.78 1.28
C ALA A 21 -2.79 26.78 -0.13
N ASP A 22 -1.50 27.10 -0.25
CA ASP A 22 -0.75 27.15 -1.52
C ASP A 22 -0.46 25.77 -2.14
N ALA A 23 -0.53 24.69 -1.36
CA ALA A 23 -0.29 23.34 -1.87
C ALA A 23 -1.40 22.83 -2.81
N SER A 24 -2.56 23.47 -2.83
CA SER A 24 -3.71 23.07 -3.66
C SER A 24 -3.45 23.24 -5.16
N ALA A 25 -2.62 24.22 -5.54
CA ALA A 25 -2.33 24.53 -6.96
C ALA A 25 -1.50 23.44 -7.64
N SER A 26 -0.68 22.69 -6.90
CA SER A 26 0.21 21.67 -7.44
C SER A 26 -0.38 20.25 -7.50
N MET A 27 -1.60 20.03 -6.97
CA MET A 27 -2.19 18.69 -6.92
C MET A 27 -2.67 18.18 -8.29
N LYS A 28 -3.21 19.07 -9.14
CA LYS A 28 -3.75 18.68 -10.46
C LYS A 28 -2.71 18.02 -11.38
N PRO A 29 -1.49 18.58 -11.57
CA PRO A 29 -0.47 17.96 -12.42
C PRO A 29 0.03 16.63 -11.81
N ILE A 30 0.13 16.51 -10.48
CA ILE A 30 0.55 15.28 -9.82
C ILE A 30 -0.45 14.15 -10.06
N VAL A 31 -1.74 14.40 -9.88
CA VAL A 31 -2.80 13.42 -10.14
C VAL A 31 -2.83 13.01 -11.61
N LYS A 32 -2.69 13.97 -12.54
CA LYS A 32 -2.63 13.70 -13.98
C LYS A 32 -1.43 12.82 -14.35
N LEU A 33 -0.26 13.13 -13.81
CA LEU A 33 0.96 12.36 -14.03
C LEU A 33 0.82 10.93 -13.44
N TYR A 34 0.22 10.79 -12.26
CA TYR A 34 0.00 9.51 -11.62
C TYR A 34 -0.93 8.61 -12.46
N ILE A 35 -2.05 9.16 -12.94
CA ILE A 35 -2.99 8.43 -13.81
C ILE A 35 -2.30 8.02 -15.12
N LEU A 36 -1.54 8.93 -15.73
CA LEU A 36 -0.81 8.65 -16.96
C LEU A 36 0.24 7.55 -16.76
N ALA A 37 1.03 7.63 -15.69
CA ALA A 37 2.05 6.64 -15.37
C ALA A 37 1.43 5.26 -15.09
N THR A 38 0.33 5.22 -14.34
CA THR A 38 -0.39 3.96 -14.06
C THR A 38 -0.96 3.35 -15.34
N PHE A 39 -1.52 4.16 -16.23
CA PHE A 39 -2.02 3.70 -17.51
C PHE A 39 -0.91 3.14 -18.41
N LEU A 40 0.23 3.84 -18.52
CA LEU A 40 1.39 3.37 -19.28
C LEU A 40 1.95 2.07 -18.69
N ALA A 41 2.10 1.99 -17.37
CA ALA A 41 2.54 0.76 -16.70
C ALA A 41 1.60 -0.43 -16.97
N SER A 42 0.29 -0.19 -16.96
CA SER A 42 -0.71 -1.21 -17.29
C SER A 42 -0.60 -1.70 -18.73
N VAL A 43 -0.42 -0.79 -19.69
CA VAL A 43 -0.24 -1.15 -21.11
C VAL A 43 1.03 -1.98 -21.32
N VAL A 44 2.14 -1.56 -20.68
CA VAL A 44 3.40 -2.30 -20.72
C VAL A 44 3.24 -3.69 -20.11
N ALA A 45 2.64 -3.79 -18.93
CA ALA A 45 2.44 -5.08 -18.25
C ALA A 45 1.59 -6.05 -19.08
N VAL A 46 0.51 -5.58 -19.70
CA VAL A 46 -0.32 -6.37 -20.61
C VAL A 46 0.47 -6.80 -21.85
N GLY A 47 1.24 -5.88 -22.44
CA GLY A 47 2.10 -6.19 -23.60
C GLY A 47 3.13 -7.28 -23.29
N PHE A 48 3.80 -7.19 -22.15
CA PHE A 48 4.76 -8.22 -21.70
C PHE A 48 4.07 -9.55 -21.39
N SER A 49 2.89 -9.53 -20.77
CA SER A 49 2.12 -10.74 -20.49
C SER A 49 1.74 -11.53 -21.75
N PHE A 50 1.43 -10.84 -22.84
CA PHE A 50 1.15 -11.48 -24.14
C PHE A 50 2.41 -12.02 -24.81
N THR A 51 3.56 -11.35 -24.61
CA THR A 51 4.82 -11.74 -25.26
C THR A 51 5.52 -12.89 -24.52
N PHE A 52 5.35 -12.96 -23.20
CA PHE A 52 5.97 -13.96 -22.33
C PHE A 52 4.93 -14.63 -21.43
N PRO A 53 4.08 -15.50 -21.96
CA PRO A 53 3.09 -16.21 -21.16
C PRO A 53 3.81 -17.12 -20.15
N THR A 54 3.75 -16.80 -18.86
CA THR A 54 4.29 -17.62 -17.78
C THR A 54 3.16 -18.32 -17.06
N GLU A 55 3.16 -19.64 -17.05
CA GLU A 55 2.23 -20.44 -16.25
C GLU A 55 2.71 -20.47 -14.80
N LEU A 56 2.05 -19.69 -13.95
CA LEU A 56 2.26 -19.73 -12.52
C LEU A 56 1.49 -20.89 -11.90
N GLN A 57 2.17 -21.93 -11.45
CA GLN A 57 1.57 -22.93 -10.56
C GLN A 57 1.39 -22.32 -9.16
N LEU A 58 0.38 -21.48 -9.00
CA LEU A 58 -0.04 -21.00 -7.70
C LEU A 58 -0.74 -22.15 -6.98
N GLN A 59 -0.11 -22.71 -5.96
CA GLN A 59 -0.82 -23.51 -4.98
C GLN A 59 -1.71 -22.55 -4.18
N VAL A 60 -2.90 -22.32 -4.71
CA VAL A 60 -3.95 -21.54 -4.00
C VAL A 60 -4.51 -22.45 -2.93
N ALA A 61 -3.92 -22.42 -1.75
CA ALA A 61 -4.55 -23.00 -0.58
C ALA A 61 -5.87 -22.24 -0.34
N ASP A 62 -6.98 -22.86 -0.73
CA ASP A 62 -8.39 -22.58 -0.35
C ASP A 62 -8.84 -21.10 -0.21
N ALA A 63 -8.18 -20.17 -0.85
CA ALA A 63 -8.73 -18.83 -0.95
C ALA A 63 -9.82 -18.84 -2.04
N LYS A 64 -11.08 -18.88 -1.63
CA LYS A 64 -12.24 -18.59 -2.50
C LYS A 64 -12.19 -17.10 -2.89
N LEU A 65 -11.20 -16.72 -3.68
CA LEU A 65 -11.11 -15.42 -4.33
C LEU A 65 -11.99 -15.49 -5.57
N ALA A 66 -13.31 -15.45 -5.38
CA ALA A 66 -14.21 -15.17 -6.47
C ALA A 66 -13.90 -13.75 -6.97
N PRO A 67 -13.56 -13.55 -8.26
CA PRO A 67 -13.41 -12.20 -8.78
C PRO A 67 -14.74 -11.45 -8.57
N PRO A 68 -14.70 -10.15 -8.24
CA PRO A 68 -15.91 -9.36 -8.03
C PRO A 68 -16.80 -9.44 -9.28
N SER A 69 -18.11 -9.65 -9.09
CA SER A 69 -19.07 -9.87 -10.16
C SER A 69 -19.33 -8.62 -11.03
N GLY A 70 -18.80 -7.45 -10.62
CA GLY A 70 -18.91 -6.21 -11.38
C GLY A 70 -18.39 -4.97 -10.65
N ILE A 71 -18.31 -3.86 -11.40
CA ILE A 71 -17.86 -2.56 -10.87
C ILE A 71 -18.72 -2.07 -9.70
N ILE A 72 -20.02 -2.37 -9.71
CA ILE A 72 -20.96 -1.96 -8.66
C ILE A 72 -20.62 -2.62 -7.32
N GLU A 73 -20.27 -3.90 -7.33
CA GLU A 73 -19.84 -4.62 -6.12
C GLU A 73 -18.54 -4.05 -5.56
N VAL A 74 -17.59 -3.73 -6.44
CA VAL A 74 -16.33 -3.08 -6.04
C VAL A 74 -16.59 -1.72 -5.42
N LEU A 75 -17.43 -0.88 -6.02
CA LEU A 75 -17.77 0.45 -5.48
C LEU A 75 -18.51 0.33 -4.15
N HIS A 76 -19.43 -0.60 -4.01
CA HIS A 76 -20.14 -0.86 -2.75
C HIS A 76 -19.16 -1.24 -1.64
N ASN A 77 -18.25 -2.17 -1.90
CA ASN A 77 -17.23 -2.59 -0.94
C ASN A 77 -16.27 -1.44 -0.58
N LEU A 78 -15.92 -0.57 -1.55
CA LEU A 78 -15.11 0.61 -1.30
C LEU A 78 -15.82 1.60 -0.36
N ILE A 79 -17.11 1.88 -0.58
CA ILE A 79 -17.90 2.78 0.27
C ILE A 79 -18.01 2.22 1.69
N LEU A 80 -18.30 0.94 1.83
CA LEU A 80 -18.34 0.29 3.15
C LEU A 80 -16.98 0.33 3.85
N SER A 81 -15.89 0.18 3.10
CA SER A 81 -14.53 0.28 3.65
C SER A 81 -14.20 1.68 4.19
N VAL A 82 -14.74 2.74 3.58
CA VAL A 82 -14.56 4.13 4.04
C VAL A 82 -15.30 4.39 5.35
N VAL A 83 -16.50 3.80 5.51
CA VAL A 83 -17.37 4.02 6.68
C VAL A 83 -16.98 3.13 7.88
N ASP A 84 -15.99 2.27 7.72
CA ASP A 84 -15.51 1.39 8.78
C ASP A 84 -15.01 2.18 10.02
N ASN A 85 -15.06 1.54 11.19
CA ASN A 85 -14.53 2.11 12.42
C ASN A 85 -13.01 2.35 12.29
N PRO A 86 -12.48 3.54 12.66
CA PRO A 86 -11.06 3.87 12.50
C PRO A 86 -10.11 2.88 13.18
N LEU A 87 -10.47 2.38 14.36
CA LEU A 87 -9.66 1.39 15.07
C LEU A 87 -9.69 0.03 14.36
N ASN A 88 -10.87 -0.38 13.89
CA ASN A 88 -11.01 -1.61 13.12
C ASN A 88 -10.24 -1.52 11.79
N ALA A 89 -10.32 -0.40 11.10
CA ALA A 89 -9.58 -0.15 9.87
C ALA A 89 -8.06 -0.32 10.06
N ILE A 90 -7.50 0.16 11.18
CA ILE A 90 -6.07 0.00 11.51
C ILE A 90 -5.74 -1.47 11.79
N VAL A 91 -6.56 -2.16 12.58
CA VAL A 91 -6.32 -3.57 12.98
C VAL A 91 -6.43 -4.52 11.79
N THR A 92 -7.42 -4.31 10.93
CA THR A 92 -7.66 -5.14 9.74
C THR A 92 -6.82 -4.73 8.53
N ALA A 93 -6.04 -3.63 8.64
CA ALA A 93 -5.28 -3.02 7.56
C ALA A 93 -6.17 -2.61 6.36
N ASN A 94 -7.37 -2.08 6.65
CA ASN A 94 -8.25 -1.47 5.66
C ASN A 94 -7.69 -0.08 5.29
N TYR A 95 -6.79 -0.02 4.31
CA TYR A 95 -6.10 1.22 3.93
C TYR A 95 -7.03 2.32 3.45
N ILE A 96 -8.16 1.99 2.85
CA ILE A 96 -9.15 2.97 2.38
C ILE A 96 -9.81 3.66 3.57
N GLY A 97 -10.24 2.89 4.57
CA GLY A 97 -10.75 3.42 5.83
C GLY A 97 -9.71 4.24 6.58
N ILE A 98 -8.47 3.74 6.66
CA ILE A 98 -7.34 4.45 7.28
C ILE A 98 -7.12 5.82 6.64
N LEU A 99 -7.07 5.88 5.29
CA LEU A 99 -6.89 7.13 4.55
C LEU A 99 -8.03 8.11 4.78
N ALA A 100 -9.28 7.64 4.74
CA ALA A 100 -10.45 8.47 4.97
C ALA A 100 -10.40 9.11 6.37
N TRP A 101 -10.18 8.32 7.41
CA TRP A 101 -10.09 8.82 8.77
C TRP A 101 -8.85 9.69 9.03
N ALA A 102 -7.71 9.38 8.41
CA ALA A 102 -6.50 10.18 8.51
C ALA A 102 -6.68 11.57 7.89
N VAL A 103 -7.37 11.65 6.74
CA VAL A 103 -7.70 12.92 6.08
C VAL A 103 -8.68 13.74 6.94
N LEU A 104 -9.75 13.12 7.45
CA LEU A 104 -10.71 13.79 8.32
C LEU A 104 -10.04 14.33 9.60
N ALA A 105 -9.24 13.51 10.27
CA ALA A 105 -8.50 13.91 11.46
C ALA A 105 -7.48 15.04 11.14
N GLY A 106 -6.77 14.94 10.02
CA GLY A 106 -5.82 15.96 9.59
C GLY A 106 -6.49 17.30 9.27
N ILE A 107 -7.65 17.29 8.62
CA ILE A 107 -8.44 18.50 8.36
C ILE A 107 -8.92 19.11 9.70
N ALA A 108 -9.41 18.31 10.62
CA ALA A 108 -9.83 18.77 11.94
C ALA A 108 -8.66 19.41 12.72
N LEU A 109 -7.46 18.84 12.61
CA LEU A 109 -6.24 19.33 13.25
C LEU A 109 -5.58 20.51 12.52
N HIS A 110 -6.06 20.86 11.32
CA HIS A 110 -5.51 21.99 10.56
C HIS A 110 -5.65 23.33 11.34
N SER A 111 -6.72 23.50 12.09
CA SER A 111 -6.96 24.67 12.96
C SER A 111 -6.34 24.57 14.35
N ALA A 112 -5.61 23.48 14.64
CA ALA A 112 -4.97 23.30 15.93
C ALA A 112 -3.78 24.25 16.11
N ALA A 113 -3.39 24.47 17.36
CA ALA A 113 -2.24 25.29 17.72
C ALA A 113 -0.92 24.72 17.12
N ASP A 114 0.05 25.61 16.86
CA ASP A 114 1.31 25.21 16.25
C ASP A 114 2.09 24.17 17.09
N SER A 115 1.96 24.24 18.42
CA SER A 115 2.52 23.21 19.33
C SER A 115 1.97 21.81 19.04
N THR A 116 0.69 21.70 18.74
CA THR A 116 0.07 20.42 18.36
C THR A 116 0.58 19.91 17.02
N LYS A 117 0.78 20.81 16.06
CA LYS A 117 1.34 20.46 14.73
C LYS A 117 2.78 19.97 14.82
N VAL A 118 3.59 20.62 15.67
CA VAL A 118 4.98 20.18 15.95
C VAL A 118 4.97 18.78 16.58
N MET A 119 4.11 18.56 17.58
CA MET A 119 3.98 17.25 18.22
C MET A 119 3.56 16.15 17.22
N LEU A 120 2.66 16.45 16.28
CA LEU A 120 2.26 15.52 15.20
C LEU A 120 3.42 15.21 14.25
N ASP A 121 4.23 16.22 13.93
CA ASP A 121 5.40 16.04 13.08
C ASP A 121 6.47 15.16 13.76
N ASP A 122 6.70 15.35 15.03
CA ASP A 122 7.62 14.52 15.81
C ASP A 122 7.11 13.07 15.95
N LEU A 123 5.79 12.91 16.10
CA LEU A 123 5.16 11.59 16.09
C LEU A 123 5.34 10.91 14.72
N ALA A 124 5.13 11.64 13.63
CA ALA A 124 5.31 11.13 12.27
C ALA A 124 6.76 10.69 12.02
N LYS A 125 7.74 11.50 12.43
CA LYS A 125 9.18 11.16 12.38
C LYS A 125 9.49 9.90 13.20
N THR A 126 8.93 9.80 14.40
CA THR A 126 9.15 8.66 15.30
C THR A 126 8.61 7.37 14.68
N VAL A 127 7.38 7.39 14.17
CA VAL A 127 6.78 6.21 13.52
C VAL A 127 7.56 5.82 12.26
N THR A 128 8.01 6.80 11.46
CA THR A 128 8.86 6.55 10.29
C THR A 128 10.16 5.84 10.70
N LYS A 129 10.81 6.29 11.76
CA LYS A 129 12.05 5.68 12.26
C LYS A 129 11.83 4.25 12.78
N LEU A 130 10.70 3.99 13.43
CA LEU A 130 10.33 2.63 13.83
C LEU A 130 10.16 1.71 12.62
N VAL A 131 9.54 2.21 11.55
CA VAL A 131 9.38 1.44 10.31
C VAL A 131 10.72 1.16 9.64
N GLU A 132 11.63 2.13 9.61
CA GLU A 132 12.99 1.92 9.08
C GLU A 132 13.71 0.79 9.83
N TRP A 133 13.57 0.72 11.15
CA TRP A 133 14.13 -0.39 11.94
C TRP A 133 13.50 -1.73 11.57
N VAL A 134 12.17 -1.77 11.45
CA VAL A 134 11.46 -2.98 11.04
C VAL A 134 11.92 -3.44 9.65
N ILE A 135 12.09 -2.51 8.70
CA ILE A 135 12.59 -2.82 7.34
C ILE A 135 14.01 -3.39 7.38
N ARG A 136 14.89 -2.87 8.25
CA ARG A 136 16.23 -3.43 8.41
C ARG A 136 16.20 -4.90 8.88
N PHE A 137 15.28 -5.23 9.79
CA PHE A 137 15.07 -6.61 10.23
C PHE A 137 14.33 -7.48 9.22
N ALA A 138 13.59 -6.89 8.29
CA ALA A 138 12.84 -7.62 7.27
C ALA A 138 13.75 -8.47 6.36
N SER A 139 15.01 -8.07 6.16
CA SER A 139 15.98 -8.86 5.39
C SER A 139 16.18 -10.27 5.95
N PHE A 140 16.21 -10.41 7.27
CA PHE A 140 16.28 -11.72 7.93
C PHE A 140 14.98 -12.51 7.77
N GLY A 141 13.83 -11.84 7.85
CA GLY A 141 12.51 -12.45 7.62
C GLY A 141 12.35 -12.97 6.19
N ILE A 142 12.78 -12.18 5.20
CA ILE A 142 12.77 -12.57 3.78
C ILE A 142 13.68 -13.78 3.55
N MET A 143 14.88 -13.79 4.13
CA MET A 143 15.77 -14.94 4.04
C MET A 143 15.12 -16.22 4.60
N GLY A 144 14.44 -16.14 5.74
CA GLY A 144 13.69 -17.25 6.31
C GLY A 144 12.54 -17.73 5.44
N LEU A 145 11.77 -16.80 4.84
CA LEU A 145 10.68 -17.13 3.91
C LEU A 145 11.21 -17.81 2.64
N VAL A 146 12.31 -17.31 2.07
CA VAL A 146 12.94 -17.91 0.89
C VAL A 146 13.48 -19.31 1.21
N ALA A 147 14.14 -19.48 2.35
CA ALA A 147 14.63 -20.79 2.79
C ALA A 147 13.48 -21.79 2.97
N ASN A 148 12.36 -21.36 3.56
CA ASN A 148 11.16 -22.20 3.72
C ASN A 148 10.52 -22.55 2.36
N ALA A 149 10.42 -21.58 1.44
CA ALA A 149 9.89 -21.79 0.10
C ALA A 149 10.74 -22.79 -0.71
N ILE A 150 12.06 -22.70 -0.62
CA ILE A 150 12.99 -23.65 -1.25
C ILE A 150 12.82 -25.06 -0.65
N GLY A 151 12.69 -25.15 0.67
CA GLY A 151 12.49 -26.42 1.36
C GLY A 151 11.18 -27.14 0.98
N GLN A 152 10.12 -26.38 0.66
CA GLN A 152 8.82 -26.96 0.30
C GLN A 152 8.68 -27.23 -1.21
N SER A 153 9.18 -26.36 -2.06
CA SER A 153 8.92 -26.38 -3.52
C SER A 153 10.11 -26.90 -4.35
N GLY A 154 11.26 -27.11 -3.74
CA GLY A 154 12.50 -27.49 -4.42
C GLY A 154 13.13 -26.37 -5.26
N LEU A 155 14.37 -26.62 -5.74
CA LEU A 155 15.13 -25.63 -6.53
C LEU A 155 14.48 -25.30 -7.89
N GLY A 156 13.65 -26.19 -8.45
CA GLY A 156 12.95 -25.95 -9.72
C GLY A 156 11.97 -24.78 -9.68
N ALA A 157 11.31 -24.55 -8.55
CA ALA A 157 10.42 -23.41 -8.38
C ALA A 157 11.17 -22.06 -8.39
N LEU A 158 12.42 -22.02 -7.94
CA LEU A 158 13.26 -20.82 -7.98
C LEU A 158 13.54 -20.33 -9.40
N LEU A 159 13.76 -21.23 -10.34
CA LEU A 159 13.99 -20.85 -11.74
C LEU A 159 12.76 -20.18 -12.35
N GLY A 160 11.55 -20.66 -12.03
CA GLY A 160 10.30 -20.00 -12.43
C GLY A 160 10.14 -18.61 -11.83
N TYR A 161 10.50 -18.42 -10.56
CA TYR A 161 10.47 -17.10 -9.92
C TYR A 161 11.52 -16.13 -10.48
N ILE A 162 12.72 -16.59 -10.80
CA ILE A 162 13.77 -15.77 -11.41
C ILE A 162 13.34 -15.30 -12.81
N GLN A 163 12.73 -16.19 -13.60
CA GLN A 163 12.20 -15.85 -14.91
C GLN A 163 11.08 -14.81 -14.80
N LEU A 164 10.17 -14.97 -13.84
CA LEU A 164 9.10 -14.02 -13.58
C LEU A 164 9.64 -12.66 -13.12
N LEU A 165 10.65 -12.65 -12.23
CA LEU A 165 11.31 -11.41 -11.80
C LEU A 165 12.04 -10.72 -12.95
N GLY A 166 12.68 -11.48 -13.85
CA GLY A 166 13.30 -10.94 -15.05
C GLY A 166 12.32 -10.23 -15.97
N VAL A 167 11.13 -10.80 -16.14
CA VAL A 167 10.03 -10.17 -16.92
C VAL A 167 9.41 -8.96 -16.23
N LEU A 168 9.41 -8.93 -14.89
CA LEU A 168 8.79 -7.85 -14.11
C LEU A 168 9.73 -6.63 -13.95
N LEU A 169 11.04 -6.85 -13.98
CA LEU A 169 12.07 -5.82 -13.78
C LEU A 169 12.69 -5.29 -15.09
N GLY A 170 12.50 -6.00 -16.22
CA GLY A 170 12.99 -5.61 -17.55
C GLY A 170 12.00 -4.79 -18.30
#